data_f33ee81d9e7292f05b686428a8010033
#
_entry.id   f33ee81d9e7292f05b686428a8010033
#
_cell.length_a   1.000
_cell.length_b   1.000
_cell.length_c   1.000
_cell.angle_alpha   90.00
_cell.angle_beta   90.00
_cell.angle_gamma   90.00
#
_symmetry.space_group_name_H-M   'P 1'
#
loop_
_entity.id
_entity.type
_entity.pdbx_description
1 polymer ?
#
loop_
_entity_poly.entity_id
_entity_poly.type
_entity_poly.pdbx_seq_one_letter_code
_entity_poly.pdbx_strand_id
1 'polypeptide(L)'
;MEHTADISVVADDWSLLSAVRPIPDINFERLMTYRLARIREQLSLRSIPACVLISPISQRYAADIRRWPLFQAHVPMTYLYIAAEGPVINFGSADSTNPDGFSVIDEKRPARSLDYFSGGPRMQDDAVLFAAELKALLRETTDEKQIAVEYVNPSATQALMNAGLRVVDAQPLMEHARVVKSEDEIECMRWSIAVAEHGVAKIAEVLRPGVRENQLWGLLNYANLANDGDWHDTRLLSSGPRTNPWGQEASDRCIEAGDLVGFDTDMIGPFGYCCDLSRTLHCGPVAPTQAQRDLYKRSYDEILANTALLKAGRSFRELSEQGTVQPERFQRYSSLMHAVGLCDEYPRIPFWKDWNNKGYDGELEAGTVMCVESYLGEYGGCEGVKLEEQVLITTEGIEILTQYPFEDRLLA
;
A
#
# COMPACT_ATOMS: atom_id res chain seq x y z
N MET A 1 2.30 39.53 13.25
CA MET A 1 1.70 38.27 12.76
C MET A 1 0.64 37.87 13.80
N GLU A 2 -0.61 38.19 13.49
CA GLU A 2 -1.72 37.73 14.31
C GLU A 2 -1.76 36.19 14.15
N HIS A 3 -1.52 35.48 15.25
CA HIS A 3 -1.79 34.05 15.30
C HIS A 3 -3.30 33.88 15.14
N THR A 4 -3.69 33.52 13.93
CA THR A 4 -5.06 33.12 13.65
C THR A 4 -5.45 31.97 14.56
N ALA A 5 -6.59 32.17 15.18
CA ALA A 5 -7.38 31.31 16.04
C ALA A 5 -6.83 29.92 16.34
N ASP A 6 -6.80 29.65 17.60
CA ASP A 6 -6.59 28.33 18.21
C ASP A 6 -7.63 27.34 17.66
N ILE A 7 -7.28 26.68 16.57
CA ILE A 7 -8.10 25.61 16.00
C ILE A 7 -7.75 24.35 16.79
N SER A 8 -8.44 24.13 17.88
CA SER A 8 -8.31 22.86 18.61
C SER A 8 -8.93 21.74 17.78
N VAL A 9 -8.10 20.82 17.35
CA VAL A 9 -8.51 19.53 16.83
C VAL A 9 -8.74 18.65 18.06
N VAL A 10 -10.00 18.41 18.41
CA VAL A 10 -10.35 17.66 19.61
C VAL A 10 -10.27 16.16 19.30
N ALA A 11 -9.75 15.40 20.26
CA ALA A 11 -9.83 13.93 20.25
C ALA A 11 -11.29 13.48 20.13
N ASP A 12 -11.53 12.49 19.28
CA ASP A 12 -12.85 11.97 18.98
C ASP A 12 -13.24 10.84 19.94
N ASP A 13 -14.54 10.57 20.01
CA ASP A 13 -15.04 9.35 20.64
C ASP A 13 -15.03 8.20 19.62
N TRP A 14 -13.95 7.43 19.62
CA TRP A 14 -13.75 6.31 18.69
C TRP A 14 -14.75 5.17 18.89
N SER A 15 -15.56 5.20 19.95
CA SER A 15 -16.64 4.22 20.14
C SER A 15 -17.68 4.28 19.01
N LEU A 16 -17.83 5.43 18.36
CA LEU A 16 -18.72 5.61 17.22
C LEU A 16 -18.29 4.78 16.01
N LEU A 17 -16.99 4.69 15.75
CA LEU A 17 -16.47 3.86 14.65
C LEU A 17 -16.81 2.38 14.88
N SER A 18 -16.55 1.86 16.07
CA SER A 18 -16.88 0.47 16.43
C SER A 18 -18.39 0.18 16.44
N ALA A 19 -19.23 1.20 16.63
CA ALA A 19 -20.67 1.06 16.54
C ALA A 19 -21.17 1.00 15.08
N VAL A 20 -20.46 1.68 14.15
CA VAL A 20 -20.76 1.65 12.71
C VAL A 20 -20.25 0.37 12.06
N ARG A 21 -19.02 -0.03 12.40
CA ARG A 21 -18.40 -1.26 11.93
C ARG A 21 -17.62 -1.90 13.08
N PRO A 22 -18.00 -3.11 13.53
CA PRO A 22 -17.24 -3.81 14.57
C PRO A 22 -15.86 -4.22 14.02
N ILE A 23 -14.86 -4.24 14.90
CA ILE A 23 -13.54 -4.81 14.59
C ILE A 23 -13.75 -6.27 14.16
N PRO A 24 -13.22 -6.70 13.02
CA PRO A 24 -13.43 -8.06 12.55
C PRO A 24 -12.75 -9.09 13.46
N ASP A 25 -13.42 -10.22 13.64
CA ASP A 25 -12.86 -11.40 14.33
C ASP A 25 -12.08 -12.23 13.31
N ILE A 26 -10.77 -12.01 13.25
CA ILE A 26 -9.88 -12.64 12.26
C ILE A 26 -9.33 -13.96 12.81
N ASN A 27 -9.48 -15.02 12.04
CA ASN A 27 -8.81 -16.29 12.32
C ASN A 27 -7.34 -16.23 11.85
N PHE A 28 -6.43 -15.86 12.75
CA PHE A 28 -5.01 -15.69 12.43
C PHE A 28 -4.31 -16.97 12.00
N GLU A 29 -4.71 -18.14 12.51
CA GLU A 29 -4.16 -19.42 12.05
C GLU A 29 -4.50 -19.65 10.58
N ARG A 30 -5.76 -19.49 10.18
CA ARG A 30 -6.19 -19.62 8.78
C ARG A 30 -5.52 -18.60 7.88
N LEU A 31 -5.48 -17.35 8.30
CA LEU A 31 -4.86 -16.23 7.58
C LEU A 31 -3.37 -16.50 7.30
N MET A 32 -2.60 -16.83 8.33
CA MET A 32 -1.15 -17.02 8.20
C MET A 32 -0.82 -18.32 7.44
N THR A 33 -1.61 -19.38 7.62
CA THR A 33 -1.46 -20.61 6.86
C THR A 33 -1.72 -20.37 5.36
N TYR A 34 -2.76 -19.61 5.02
CA TYR A 34 -3.04 -19.22 3.64
C TYR A 34 -1.88 -18.45 3.02
N ARG A 35 -1.39 -17.39 3.68
CA ARG A 35 -0.30 -16.56 3.17
C ARG A 35 0.99 -17.35 2.95
N LEU A 36 1.35 -18.21 3.90
CA LEU A 36 2.51 -19.09 3.76
C LEU A 36 2.32 -20.09 2.59
N ALA A 37 1.12 -20.65 2.42
CA ALA A 37 0.81 -21.52 1.30
C ALA A 37 0.97 -20.78 -0.04
N ARG A 38 0.53 -19.54 -0.15
CA ARG A 38 0.73 -18.69 -1.35
C ARG A 38 2.21 -18.47 -1.66
N ILE A 39 3.04 -18.19 -0.66
CA ILE A 39 4.49 -18.03 -0.86
C ILE A 39 5.09 -19.34 -1.38
N ARG A 40 4.76 -20.49 -0.76
CA ARG A 40 5.27 -21.80 -1.13
C ARG A 40 4.80 -22.24 -2.53
N GLU A 41 3.57 -21.91 -2.90
CA GLU A 41 3.06 -22.10 -4.25
C GLU A 41 3.92 -21.35 -5.28
N GLN A 42 4.23 -20.09 -5.01
CA GLN A 42 5.05 -19.27 -5.90
C GLN A 42 6.51 -19.73 -5.99
N LEU A 43 7.07 -20.25 -4.89
CA LEU A 43 8.38 -20.91 -4.89
C LEU A 43 8.35 -22.15 -5.79
N SER A 44 7.34 -23.01 -5.63
CA SER A 44 7.18 -24.24 -6.42
C SER A 44 6.98 -23.96 -7.91
N LEU A 45 6.11 -23.04 -8.26
CA LEU A 45 5.84 -22.64 -9.66
C LEU A 45 7.10 -22.14 -10.38
N ARG A 46 8.04 -21.53 -9.65
CA ARG A 46 9.30 -21.01 -10.19
C ARG A 46 10.48 -21.95 -10.02
N SER A 47 10.25 -23.14 -9.44
CA SER A 47 11.31 -24.10 -9.11
C SER A 47 12.41 -23.47 -8.25
N ILE A 48 12.02 -22.65 -7.26
CA ILE A 48 12.92 -21.99 -6.31
C ILE A 48 12.78 -22.71 -4.96
N PRO A 49 13.86 -23.32 -4.42
CA PRO A 49 13.77 -24.12 -3.21
C PRO A 49 13.53 -23.32 -1.94
N ALA A 50 13.99 -22.06 -1.89
CA ALA A 50 13.80 -21.20 -0.73
C ALA A 50 13.91 -19.71 -1.08
N CYS A 51 13.32 -18.87 -0.22
CA CYS A 51 13.52 -17.42 -0.28
C CYS A 51 13.98 -16.83 1.05
N VAL A 52 14.57 -15.64 0.98
CA VAL A 52 14.93 -14.79 2.13
C VAL A 52 14.24 -13.44 1.98
N LEU A 53 13.40 -13.11 2.93
CA LEU A 53 12.57 -11.93 2.94
C LEU A 53 13.09 -10.91 3.95
N ILE A 54 13.46 -9.72 3.47
CA ILE A 54 14.00 -8.63 4.30
C ILE A 54 13.02 -7.46 4.40
N SER A 55 12.20 -7.24 3.37
CA SER A 55 11.18 -6.19 3.39
C SER A 55 10.25 -6.35 4.60
N PRO A 56 9.97 -5.27 5.36
CA PRO A 56 9.00 -5.32 6.44
C PRO A 56 7.59 -5.72 5.97
N ILE A 57 7.21 -5.35 4.76
CA ILE A 57 5.93 -5.73 4.14
C ILE A 57 5.89 -7.25 3.92
N SER A 58 6.96 -7.82 3.35
CA SER A 58 7.03 -9.27 3.12
C SER A 58 7.10 -10.06 4.41
N GLN A 59 7.79 -9.56 5.45
CA GLN A 59 7.80 -10.18 6.78
C GLN A 59 6.43 -10.08 7.47
N ARG A 60 5.73 -8.97 7.28
CA ARG A 60 4.34 -8.80 7.76
C ARG A 60 3.40 -9.79 7.07
N TYR A 61 3.49 -9.94 5.76
CA TYR A 61 2.70 -10.89 5.01
C TYR A 61 3.00 -12.34 5.43
N ALA A 62 4.28 -12.71 5.46
CA ALA A 62 4.70 -14.11 5.67
C ALA A 62 4.49 -14.62 7.10
N ALA A 63 4.70 -13.77 8.12
CA ALA A 63 4.76 -14.22 9.52
C ALA A 63 4.16 -13.22 10.52
N ASP A 64 3.41 -12.22 10.05
CA ASP A 64 2.81 -11.16 10.85
C ASP A 64 3.81 -10.43 11.77
N ILE A 65 5.03 -10.23 11.30
CA ILE A 65 6.05 -9.51 12.06
C ILE A 65 5.81 -8.00 11.90
N ARG A 66 5.44 -7.35 13.00
CA ARG A 66 5.19 -5.89 13.09
C ARG A 66 6.20 -5.25 14.02
N ARG A 67 7.45 -5.14 13.59
CA ARG A 67 8.49 -4.53 14.43
C ARG A 67 9.25 -3.45 13.68
N TRP A 68 9.02 -2.20 14.08
CA TRP A 68 9.75 -1.04 13.55
C TRP A 68 9.86 -1.03 12.02
N PRO A 69 8.74 -1.13 11.29
CA PRO A 69 8.78 -1.35 9.84
C PRO A 69 9.56 -0.27 9.09
N LEU A 70 9.40 1.00 9.46
CA LEU A 70 10.15 2.09 8.85
C LEU A 70 11.65 2.02 9.16
N PHE A 71 12.04 1.59 10.38
CA PHE A 71 13.44 1.39 10.72
C PHE A 71 14.02 0.17 9.98
N GLN A 72 13.29 -0.95 9.97
CA GLN A 72 13.66 -2.17 9.25
C GLN A 72 13.87 -1.93 7.74
N ALA A 73 13.12 -1.00 7.13
CA ALA A 73 13.25 -0.68 5.72
C ALA A 73 14.63 -0.09 5.34
N HIS A 74 15.35 0.52 6.28
CA HIS A 74 16.69 1.07 6.02
C HIS A 74 17.81 0.46 6.88
N VAL A 75 17.45 -0.20 7.99
CA VAL A 75 18.37 -0.94 8.85
C VAL A 75 17.83 -2.36 9.03
N PRO A 76 18.17 -3.31 8.14
CA PRO A 76 17.62 -4.66 8.19
C PRO A 76 18.16 -5.43 9.40
N MET A 77 17.35 -5.49 10.45
CA MET A 77 17.67 -6.17 11.72
C MET A 77 17.13 -7.61 11.77
N THR A 78 16.15 -7.91 10.91
CA THR A 78 15.51 -9.22 10.86
C THR A 78 15.33 -9.65 9.41
N TYR A 79 15.31 -10.96 9.18
CA TYR A 79 14.94 -11.54 7.90
C TYR A 79 14.35 -12.93 8.10
N LEU A 80 13.49 -13.33 7.19
CA LEU A 80 12.88 -14.66 7.18
C LEU A 80 13.53 -15.52 6.10
N TYR A 81 13.90 -16.76 6.44
CA TYR A 81 14.16 -17.82 5.49
C TYR A 81 12.91 -18.70 5.40
N ILE A 82 12.42 -18.92 4.19
CA ILE A 82 11.24 -19.78 3.95
C ILE A 82 11.63 -20.82 2.90
N ALA A 83 11.61 -22.09 3.30
CA ALA A 83 11.77 -23.20 2.38
C ALA A 83 10.46 -23.49 1.64
N ALA A 84 10.53 -23.87 0.36
CA ALA A 84 9.36 -24.35 -0.40
C ALA A 84 8.76 -25.58 0.28
N GLU A 85 9.63 -26.52 0.68
CA GLU A 85 9.31 -27.68 1.52
C GLU A 85 10.30 -27.67 2.69
N GLY A 86 9.81 -27.41 3.91
CA GLY A 86 10.65 -27.33 5.10
C GLY A 86 10.38 -26.13 6.00
N PRO A 87 11.40 -25.68 6.77
CA PRO A 87 11.16 -24.73 7.84
C PRO A 87 10.96 -23.29 7.37
N VAL A 88 10.27 -22.52 8.22
CA VAL A 88 10.28 -21.06 8.27
C VAL A 88 11.18 -20.64 9.43
N ILE A 89 12.28 -19.96 9.13
CA ILE A 89 13.26 -19.55 10.14
C ILE A 89 13.30 -18.02 10.21
N ASN A 90 13.03 -17.51 11.41
CA ASN A 90 13.19 -16.09 11.68
C ASN A 90 14.60 -15.80 12.21
N PHE A 91 15.33 -14.96 11.51
CA PHE A 91 16.60 -14.41 11.94
C PHE A 91 16.39 -13.05 12.60
N GLY A 92 16.65 -12.98 13.90
CA GLY A 92 16.45 -11.79 14.73
C GLY A 92 15.55 -12.04 15.93
N SER A 93 15.18 -10.96 16.62
CA SER A 93 14.42 -11.03 17.86
C SER A 93 12.93 -10.70 17.70
N ALA A 94 12.46 -10.43 16.47
CA ALA A 94 11.06 -10.10 16.21
C ALA A 94 10.20 -11.37 16.20
N ASP A 95 8.97 -11.23 16.65
CA ASP A 95 7.95 -12.28 16.67
C ASP A 95 6.70 -11.84 15.90
N SER A 96 5.84 -12.82 15.60
CA SER A 96 4.47 -12.55 15.22
C SER A 96 3.77 -11.75 16.32
N THR A 97 2.96 -10.79 15.92
CA THR A 97 2.28 -9.85 16.84
C THR A 97 0.78 -10.07 16.89
N ASN A 98 0.26 -11.12 16.25
CA ASN A 98 -1.18 -11.39 16.28
C ASN A 98 -1.67 -11.74 17.70
N PRO A 99 -2.93 -11.38 18.03
CA PRO A 99 -3.48 -11.57 19.37
C PRO A 99 -3.56 -13.03 19.83
N ASP A 100 -3.73 -13.97 18.89
CA ASP A 100 -3.88 -15.40 19.20
C ASP A 100 -2.55 -16.08 19.51
N GLY A 101 -1.42 -15.38 19.26
CA GLY A 101 -0.08 -15.94 19.46
C GLY A 101 0.28 -17.08 18.48
N PHE A 102 -0.53 -17.31 17.44
CA PHE A 102 -0.22 -18.29 16.40
C PHE A 102 1.03 -17.84 15.61
N SER A 103 1.90 -18.79 15.30
CA SER A 103 3.11 -18.51 14.53
C SER A 103 3.38 -19.60 13.50
N VAL A 104 3.76 -19.18 12.30
CA VAL A 104 4.27 -20.05 11.24
C VAL A 104 5.79 -20.23 11.32
N ILE A 105 6.44 -19.61 12.30
CA ILE A 105 7.90 -19.66 12.49
C ILE A 105 8.25 -20.92 13.24
N ASP A 106 9.04 -21.81 12.61
CA ASP A 106 9.51 -23.06 13.20
C ASP A 106 10.74 -22.87 14.10
N GLU A 107 11.61 -21.94 13.74
CA GLU A 107 12.88 -21.73 14.42
C GLU A 107 13.27 -20.23 14.43
N LYS A 108 13.99 -19.81 15.49
CA LYS A 108 14.59 -18.49 15.60
C LYS A 108 16.10 -18.59 15.73
N ARG A 109 16.79 -17.74 14.97
CA ARG A 109 18.26 -17.65 14.99
C ARG A 109 18.71 -16.19 15.12
N PRO A 110 19.93 -15.95 15.64
CA PRO A 110 20.52 -14.61 15.59
C PRO A 110 20.68 -14.11 14.16
N ALA A 111 20.27 -12.87 13.88
CA ALA A 111 20.51 -12.24 12.58
C ALA A 111 21.99 -11.80 12.43
N ARG A 112 22.49 -11.79 11.19
CA ARG A 112 23.74 -11.14 10.80
C ARG A 112 23.49 -9.68 10.48
N SER A 113 24.47 -8.83 10.79
CA SER A 113 24.36 -7.39 10.50
C SER A 113 24.68 -7.14 9.02
N LEU A 114 23.63 -6.93 8.22
CA LEU A 114 23.75 -6.69 6.78
C LEU A 114 23.78 -5.19 6.43
N ASP A 115 23.93 -4.32 7.40
CA ASP A 115 24.02 -2.87 7.22
C ASP A 115 25.23 -2.29 7.95
N TYR A 116 25.66 -1.08 7.52
CA TYR A 116 26.85 -0.45 8.08
C TYR A 116 26.60 0.18 9.46
N PHE A 117 25.36 0.58 9.76
CA PHE A 117 25.01 1.13 11.07
C PHE A 117 25.19 0.09 12.18
N SER A 118 24.76 -1.16 11.96
CA SER A 118 24.85 -2.23 12.94
C SER A 118 26.22 -2.95 12.91
N GLY A 119 26.70 -3.28 11.72
CA GLY A 119 27.93 -4.09 11.52
C GLY A 119 29.21 -3.28 11.46
N GLY A 120 29.14 -2.00 11.09
CA GLY A 120 30.34 -1.21 10.81
C GLY A 120 31.27 -1.90 9.82
N PRO A 121 32.61 -1.85 10.03
CA PRO A 121 33.58 -2.53 9.15
C PRO A 121 33.40 -4.05 9.04
N ARG A 122 32.73 -4.69 10.01
CA ARG A 122 32.51 -6.14 10.01
C ARG A 122 31.36 -6.57 9.09
N MET A 123 30.60 -5.65 8.51
CA MET A 123 29.47 -5.96 7.62
C MET A 123 29.86 -6.93 6.50
N GLN A 124 31.08 -6.85 5.98
CA GLN A 124 31.56 -7.78 4.95
C GLN A 124 31.79 -9.20 5.49
N ASP A 125 32.31 -9.32 6.69
CA ASP A 125 32.50 -10.63 7.36
C ASP A 125 31.15 -11.23 7.71
N ASP A 126 30.21 -10.43 8.23
CA ASP A 126 28.85 -10.83 8.50
C ASP A 126 28.12 -11.28 7.22
N ALA A 127 28.35 -10.64 6.09
CA ALA A 127 27.80 -11.07 4.79
C ALA A 127 28.33 -12.46 4.37
N VAL A 128 29.60 -12.77 4.63
CA VAL A 128 30.15 -14.12 4.37
C VAL A 128 29.51 -15.17 5.27
N LEU A 129 29.33 -14.86 6.57
CA LEU A 129 28.68 -15.76 7.52
C LEU A 129 27.18 -15.97 7.16
N PHE A 130 26.48 -14.91 6.78
CA PHE A 130 25.12 -14.97 6.24
C PHE A 130 25.00 -15.92 5.05
N ALA A 131 25.88 -15.77 4.07
CA ALA A 131 25.88 -16.63 2.89
C ALA A 131 26.20 -18.09 3.21
N ALA A 132 27.12 -18.34 4.13
CA ALA A 132 27.47 -19.69 4.56
C ALA A 132 26.31 -20.38 5.29
N GLU A 133 25.59 -19.64 6.14
CA GLU A 133 24.43 -20.13 6.88
C GLU A 133 23.27 -20.48 5.95
N LEU A 134 22.90 -19.58 5.03
CA LEU A 134 21.84 -19.84 4.05
C LEU A 134 22.17 -21.01 3.14
N LYS A 135 23.43 -21.15 2.72
CA LYS A 135 23.88 -22.32 1.96
C LYS A 135 23.76 -23.62 2.75
N ALA A 136 24.04 -23.60 4.04
CA ALA A 136 23.90 -24.77 4.89
C ALA A 136 22.42 -25.17 5.00
N LEU A 137 21.53 -24.22 5.30
CA LEU A 137 20.08 -24.44 5.36
C LEU A 137 19.52 -24.99 4.05
N LEU A 138 19.91 -24.41 2.93
CA LEU A 138 19.45 -24.87 1.63
C LEU A 138 19.81 -26.35 1.39
N ARG A 139 21.02 -26.76 1.80
CA ARG A 139 21.52 -28.14 1.67
C ARG A 139 20.80 -29.16 2.56
N GLU A 140 20.10 -28.71 3.60
CA GLU A 140 19.31 -29.60 4.44
C GLU A 140 18.05 -30.14 3.72
N THR A 141 17.56 -29.38 2.72
CA THR A 141 16.32 -29.68 2.01
C THR A 141 16.52 -30.07 0.55
N THR A 142 17.65 -29.64 -0.09
CA THR A 142 17.89 -29.86 -1.52
C THR A 142 19.37 -29.75 -1.91
N ASP A 143 19.71 -30.34 -3.04
CA ASP A 143 21.01 -30.15 -3.72
C ASP A 143 21.03 -28.93 -4.66
N GLU A 144 19.88 -28.29 -4.87
CA GLU A 144 19.77 -27.09 -5.70
C GLU A 144 20.53 -25.92 -5.08
N LYS A 145 21.00 -25.00 -5.94
CA LYS A 145 21.80 -23.87 -5.52
C LYS A 145 21.12 -22.53 -5.69
N GLN A 146 19.85 -22.54 -6.11
CA GLN A 146 19.09 -21.33 -6.32
C GLN A 146 18.43 -20.86 -5.03
N ILE A 147 18.49 -19.57 -4.78
CA ILE A 147 17.81 -18.92 -3.65
C ILE A 147 17.24 -17.57 -4.11
N ALA A 148 16.00 -17.29 -3.77
CA ALA A 148 15.44 -15.97 -3.99
C ALA A 148 15.75 -15.07 -2.79
N VAL A 149 16.17 -13.84 -3.04
CA VAL A 149 16.43 -12.88 -1.96
C VAL A 149 15.81 -11.52 -2.28
N GLU A 150 15.40 -10.83 -1.24
CA GLU A 150 14.75 -9.54 -1.32
C GLU A 150 15.62 -8.48 -0.64
N TYR A 151 15.85 -7.37 -1.31
CA TYR A 151 16.50 -6.17 -0.78
C TYR A 151 17.84 -6.36 -0.04
N VAL A 152 18.65 -7.34 -0.43
CA VAL A 152 20.00 -7.49 0.12
C VAL A 152 20.95 -6.47 -0.49
N ASN A 153 21.92 -6.02 0.33
CA ASN A 153 22.95 -5.11 -0.15
C ASN A 153 23.97 -5.81 -1.10
N PRO A 154 24.78 -5.05 -1.86
CA PRO A 154 25.76 -5.61 -2.78
C PRO A 154 26.76 -6.58 -2.13
N SER A 155 27.19 -6.33 -0.88
CA SER A 155 28.15 -7.20 -0.17
C SER A 155 27.54 -8.56 0.14
N ALA A 156 26.27 -8.59 0.60
CA ALA A 156 25.55 -9.84 0.87
C ALA A 156 25.28 -10.61 -0.44
N THR A 157 24.86 -9.94 -1.50
CA THR A 157 24.68 -10.55 -2.83
C THR A 157 25.98 -11.20 -3.32
N GLN A 158 27.08 -10.48 -3.24
CA GLN A 158 28.39 -10.98 -3.68
C GLN A 158 28.84 -12.19 -2.84
N ALA A 159 28.61 -12.15 -1.52
CA ALA A 159 28.95 -13.26 -0.62
C ALA A 159 28.13 -14.53 -0.95
N LEU A 160 26.85 -14.40 -1.24
CA LEU A 160 25.99 -15.50 -1.69
C LEU A 160 26.51 -16.13 -3.00
N MET A 161 26.84 -15.30 -3.98
CA MET A 161 27.41 -15.77 -5.25
C MET A 161 28.77 -16.44 -5.06
N ASN A 162 29.64 -15.88 -4.23
CA ASN A 162 30.96 -16.46 -3.89
C ASN A 162 30.83 -17.79 -3.13
N ALA A 163 29.76 -17.97 -2.35
CA ALA A 163 29.42 -19.24 -1.72
C ALA A 163 28.92 -20.29 -2.73
N GLY A 164 28.72 -19.91 -3.99
CA GLY A 164 28.28 -20.79 -5.08
C GLY A 164 26.75 -20.92 -5.19
N LEU A 165 26.00 -19.96 -4.62
CA LEU A 165 24.55 -19.88 -4.77
C LEU A 165 24.20 -19.08 -6.03
N ARG A 166 23.09 -19.47 -6.68
CA ARG A 166 22.46 -18.70 -7.76
C ARG A 166 21.37 -17.82 -7.16
N VAL A 167 21.65 -16.54 -7.04
CA VAL A 167 20.74 -15.56 -6.47
C VAL A 167 19.76 -15.10 -7.52
N VAL A 168 18.45 -15.08 -7.18
CA VAL A 168 17.36 -14.52 -7.96
C VAL A 168 16.56 -13.54 -7.11
N ASP A 169 15.81 -12.64 -7.74
CA ASP A 169 14.99 -11.67 -7.04
C ASP A 169 13.73 -12.32 -6.46
N ALA A 170 13.43 -12.06 -5.18
CA ALA A 170 12.23 -12.54 -4.51
C ALA A 170 11.00 -11.63 -4.74
N GLN A 171 11.17 -10.40 -5.22
CA GLN A 171 10.05 -9.48 -5.42
C GLN A 171 8.95 -10.07 -6.31
N PRO A 172 9.23 -10.63 -7.53
CA PRO A 172 8.19 -11.20 -8.37
C PRO A 172 7.42 -12.34 -7.68
N LEU A 173 8.10 -13.12 -6.83
CA LEU A 173 7.50 -14.19 -6.04
C LEU A 173 6.51 -13.61 -5.01
N MET A 174 6.93 -12.59 -4.26
CA MET A 174 6.12 -11.99 -3.21
C MET A 174 4.94 -11.21 -3.79
N GLU A 175 5.15 -10.46 -4.86
CA GLU A 175 4.07 -9.76 -5.55
C GLU A 175 2.96 -10.73 -6.00
N HIS A 176 3.32 -11.83 -6.67
CA HIS A 176 2.33 -12.83 -7.08
C HIS A 176 1.71 -13.62 -5.92
N ALA A 177 2.41 -13.78 -4.80
CA ALA A 177 1.82 -14.40 -3.60
C ALA A 177 0.67 -13.56 -3.05
N ARG A 178 0.80 -12.22 -3.10
CA ARG A 178 -0.16 -11.25 -2.55
C ARG A 178 -1.35 -10.91 -3.44
N VAL A 179 -1.29 -11.20 -4.76
CA VAL A 179 -2.33 -10.79 -5.72
C VAL A 179 -3.73 -11.18 -5.27
N VAL A 180 -3.92 -12.46 -4.93
CA VAL A 180 -5.23 -12.99 -4.54
C VAL A 180 -5.36 -12.97 -3.03
N LYS A 181 -6.32 -12.22 -2.51
CA LYS A 181 -6.60 -12.07 -1.08
C LYS A 181 -7.57 -13.16 -0.61
N SER A 182 -7.35 -13.70 0.58
CA SER A 182 -8.31 -14.55 1.29
C SER A 182 -9.47 -13.72 1.85
N GLU A 183 -10.53 -14.40 2.31
CA GLU A 183 -11.66 -13.73 2.99
C GLU A 183 -11.19 -12.98 4.25
N ASP A 184 -10.27 -13.56 5.05
CA ASP A 184 -9.73 -12.89 6.23
C ASP A 184 -8.95 -11.63 5.86
N GLU A 185 -8.18 -11.66 4.76
CA GLU A 185 -7.46 -10.48 4.26
C GLU A 185 -8.43 -9.38 3.82
N ILE A 186 -9.50 -9.74 3.13
CA ILE A 186 -10.54 -8.77 2.73
C ILE A 186 -11.22 -8.15 3.96
N GLU A 187 -11.49 -8.91 5.01
CA GLU A 187 -12.05 -8.33 6.25
C GLU A 187 -11.07 -7.40 6.96
N CYS A 188 -9.76 -7.71 6.97
CA CYS A 188 -8.73 -6.78 7.43
C CYS A 188 -8.72 -5.48 6.62
N MET A 189 -8.81 -5.57 5.28
CA MET A 189 -8.87 -4.40 4.39
C MET A 189 -10.12 -3.56 4.64
N ARG A 190 -11.29 -4.19 4.79
CA ARG A 190 -12.54 -3.48 5.11
C ARG A 190 -12.44 -2.68 6.41
N TRP A 191 -11.77 -3.23 7.42
CA TRP A 191 -11.55 -2.51 8.67
C TRP A 191 -10.57 -1.34 8.50
N SER A 192 -9.47 -1.55 7.80
CA SER A 192 -8.52 -0.48 7.48
C SER A 192 -9.21 0.67 6.72
N ILE A 193 -10.02 0.34 5.71
CA ILE A 193 -10.83 1.32 4.97
C ILE A 193 -11.78 2.09 5.91
N ALA A 194 -12.49 1.40 6.80
CA ALA A 194 -13.41 2.06 7.74
C ALA A 194 -12.69 3.06 8.66
N VAL A 195 -11.46 2.74 9.09
CA VAL A 195 -10.62 3.65 9.88
C VAL A 195 -10.19 4.88 9.06
N ALA A 196 -9.77 4.66 7.81
CA ALA A 196 -9.38 5.75 6.90
C ALA A 196 -10.57 6.67 6.61
N GLU A 197 -11.74 6.11 6.29
CA GLU A 197 -12.96 6.86 6.02
C GLU A 197 -13.44 7.67 7.23
N HIS A 198 -13.25 7.13 8.45
CA HIS A 198 -13.50 7.90 9.66
C HIS A 198 -12.56 9.10 9.77
N GLY A 199 -11.26 8.93 9.47
CA GLY A 199 -10.30 10.02 9.42
C GLY A 199 -10.64 11.07 8.36
N VAL A 200 -11.08 10.62 7.17
CA VAL A 200 -11.55 11.50 6.10
C VAL A 200 -12.81 12.27 6.50
N ALA A 201 -13.76 11.62 7.20
CA ALA A 201 -14.93 12.30 7.75
C ALA A 201 -14.54 13.42 8.73
N LYS A 202 -13.51 13.19 9.57
CA LYS A 202 -12.97 14.23 10.47
C LYS A 202 -12.31 15.37 9.71
N ILE A 203 -11.59 15.08 8.63
CA ILE A 203 -11.07 16.13 7.72
C ILE A 203 -12.23 17.00 7.20
N ALA A 204 -13.28 16.39 6.66
CA ALA A 204 -14.43 17.11 6.13
C ALA A 204 -15.16 17.95 7.20
N GLU A 205 -15.30 17.42 8.42
CA GLU A 205 -15.96 18.12 9.54
C GLU A 205 -15.20 19.39 9.96
N VAL A 206 -13.87 19.36 9.98
CA VAL A 206 -13.05 20.51 10.43
C VAL A 206 -12.61 21.42 9.28
N LEU A 207 -12.83 21.03 8.02
CA LEU A 207 -12.42 21.80 6.85
C LEU A 207 -13.15 23.16 6.81
N ARG A 208 -12.37 24.23 6.99
CA ARG A 208 -12.83 25.62 6.91
C ARG A 208 -11.66 26.53 6.56
N PRO A 209 -11.91 27.76 6.09
CA PRO A 209 -10.84 28.74 5.88
C PRO A 209 -10.02 28.96 7.15
N GLY A 210 -8.69 29.03 7.00
CA GLY A 210 -7.73 29.24 8.08
C GLY A 210 -7.16 27.95 8.70
N VAL A 211 -7.74 26.77 8.45
CA VAL A 211 -7.12 25.49 8.80
C VAL A 211 -5.90 25.25 7.91
N ARG A 212 -4.84 24.67 8.45
CA ARG A 212 -3.64 24.33 7.66
C ARG A 212 -3.74 22.91 7.09
N GLU A 213 -3.12 22.69 5.94
CA GLU A 213 -3.01 21.37 5.33
C GLU A 213 -2.46 20.32 6.33
N ASN A 214 -1.38 20.66 7.05
CA ASN A 214 -0.77 19.78 8.06
C ASN A 214 -1.73 19.42 9.21
N GLN A 215 -2.68 20.28 9.56
CA GLN A 215 -3.65 19.99 10.62
C GLN A 215 -4.68 18.96 10.14
N LEU A 216 -5.12 19.04 8.88
CA LEU A 216 -6.01 18.04 8.30
C LEU A 216 -5.31 16.69 8.16
N TRP A 217 -4.06 16.69 7.65
CA TRP A 217 -3.26 15.47 7.57
C TRP A 217 -3.03 14.83 8.94
N GLY A 218 -2.84 15.66 9.98
CA GLY A 218 -2.70 15.20 11.35
C GLY A 218 -3.90 14.43 11.87
N LEU A 219 -5.12 14.75 11.41
CA LEU A 219 -6.35 14.01 11.77
C LEU A 219 -6.36 12.61 11.20
N LEU A 220 -5.97 12.43 9.96
CA LEU A 220 -5.88 11.12 9.32
C LEU A 220 -4.86 10.23 10.05
N ASN A 221 -3.69 10.78 10.37
CA ASN A 221 -2.68 10.08 11.17
C ASN A 221 -3.19 9.71 12.56
N TYR A 222 -3.92 10.62 13.20
CA TYR A 222 -4.52 10.35 14.52
C TYR A 222 -5.54 9.21 14.44
N ALA A 223 -6.43 9.23 13.42
CA ALA A 223 -7.40 8.17 13.20
C ALA A 223 -6.71 6.80 13.03
N ASN A 224 -5.67 6.75 12.21
CA ASN A 224 -4.89 5.54 11.96
C ASN A 224 -4.27 4.99 13.25
N LEU A 225 -3.44 5.78 13.92
CA LEU A 225 -2.69 5.33 15.09
C LEU A 225 -3.59 5.04 16.31
N ALA A 226 -4.70 5.76 16.47
CA ALA A 226 -5.66 5.53 17.55
C ALA A 226 -6.43 4.20 17.39
N ASN A 227 -6.48 3.64 16.16
CA ASN A 227 -7.13 2.39 15.83
C ASN A 227 -6.15 1.26 15.48
N ASP A 228 -4.95 1.30 16.04
CA ASP A 228 -3.89 0.30 15.86
C ASP A 228 -3.34 0.16 14.42
N GLY A 229 -3.42 1.24 13.63
CA GLY A 229 -2.76 1.31 12.33
C GLY A 229 -1.25 1.56 12.46
N ASP A 230 -0.55 1.46 11.34
CA ASP A 230 0.92 1.52 11.32
C ASP A 230 1.45 2.91 10.91
N TRP A 231 1.38 3.28 9.62
CA TRP A 231 1.91 4.55 9.08
C TRP A 231 1.15 4.97 7.82
N HIS A 232 1.58 6.03 7.17
CA HIS A 232 1.17 6.43 5.83
C HIS A 232 2.40 6.41 4.92
N ASP A 233 2.29 5.82 3.73
CA ASP A 233 3.40 5.75 2.77
C ASP A 233 3.73 7.12 2.19
N THR A 234 2.75 8.00 2.09
CA THR A 234 2.92 9.39 1.64
C THR A 234 2.34 10.39 2.63
N ARG A 235 2.38 11.68 2.28
CA ARG A 235 1.68 12.75 2.99
C ARG A 235 0.92 13.64 2.00
N LEU A 236 0.27 12.99 1.04
CA LEU A 236 -0.39 13.65 -0.08
C LEU A 236 -1.68 14.36 0.35
N LEU A 237 -1.56 15.63 0.64
CA LEU A 237 -2.67 16.55 0.83
C LEU A 237 -2.25 17.96 0.40
N SER A 238 -3.04 18.57 -0.46
CA SER A 238 -2.79 19.93 -0.92
C SER A 238 -4.08 20.70 -1.13
N SER A 239 -4.00 22.03 -1.17
CA SER A 239 -5.16 22.90 -1.27
C SER A 239 -4.98 24.03 -2.30
N GLY A 240 -6.07 24.44 -2.92
CA GLY A 240 -6.13 25.53 -3.91
C GLY A 240 -5.07 25.32 -5.00
N PRO A 241 -4.21 26.33 -5.28
CA PRO A 241 -3.24 26.26 -6.38
C PRO A 241 -2.17 25.17 -6.19
N ARG A 242 -2.07 24.55 -5.03
CA ARG A 242 -1.13 23.44 -4.80
C ARG A 242 -1.71 22.07 -5.19
N THR A 243 -2.98 21.98 -5.52
CA THR A 243 -3.59 20.75 -6.03
C THR A 243 -3.18 20.44 -7.47
N ASN A 244 -2.54 21.40 -8.18
CA ASN A 244 -2.02 21.23 -9.53
C ASN A 244 -0.59 21.80 -9.65
N PRO A 245 0.45 21.00 -9.98
CA PRO A 245 0.39 19.57 -10.28
C PRO A 245 0.19 18.69 -9.02
N TRP A 246 -0.29 17.48 -9.23
CA TRP A 246 -0.43 16.47 -8.18
C TRP A 246 0.93 16.05 -7.56
N GLY A 247 0.88 15.46 -6.38
CA GLY A 247 2.06 14.97 -5.66
C GLY A 247 2.62 15.98 -4.64
N GLN A 248 1.85 16.98 -4.27
CA GLN A 248 2.24 17.95 -3.23
C GLN A 248 1.91 17.40 -1.84
N GLU A 249 2.92 17.32 -0.99
CA GLU A 249 2.72 16.96 0.42
C GLU A 249 2.08 18.10 1.22
N ALA A 250 1.39 17.73 2.30
CA ALA A 250 0.79 18.67 3.24
C ALA A 250 1.83 19.66 3.81
N SER A 251 1.45 20.91 3.84
CA SER A 251 2.29 22.02 4.25
C SER A 251 1.63 22.86 5.35
N ASP A 252 2.27 23.97 5.73
CA ASP A 252 1.72 24.97 6.65
C ASP A 252 0.79 26.00 5.97
N ARG A 253 0.46 25.79 4.69
CA ARG A 253 -0.48 26.65 3.99
C ARG A 253 -1.83 26.67 4.70
N CYS A 254 -2.35 27.89 4.96
CA CYS A 254 -3.73 28.07 5.40
C CYS A 254 -4.67 27.91 4.20
N ILE A 255 -5.66 27.04 4.35
CA ILE A 255 -6.69 26.79 3.33
C ILE A 255 -7.62 28.00 3.25
N GLU A 256 -7.98 28.40 2.04
CA GLU A 256 -8.82 29.56 1.78
C GLU A 256 -10.25 29.16 1.39
N ALA A 257 -11.19 30.09 1.52
CA ALA A 257 -12.57 29.86 1.07
C ALA A 257 -12.62 29.67 -0.44
N GLY A 258 -13.20 28.56 -0.88
CA GLY A 258 -13.31 28.20 -2.30
C GLY A 258 -12.18 27.31 -2.81
N ASP A 259 -11.15 27.01 -2.01
CA ASP A 259 -10.10 26.07 -2.39
C ASP A 259 -10.69 24.66 -2.60
N LEU A 260 -10.20 23.96 -3.61
CA LEU A 260 -10.23 22.51 -3.64
C LEU A 260 -9.17 21.98 -2.67
N VAL A 261 -9.49 20.89 -1.96
CA VAL A 261 -8.58 20.20 -1.06
C VAL A 261 -8.52 18.74 -1.49
N GLY A 262 -7.47 18.37 -2.21
CA GLY A 262 -7.23 17.02 -2.69
C GLY A 262 -6.28 16.28 -1.75
N PHE A 263 -6.58 15.03 -1.47
CA PHE A 263 -5.71 14.16 -0.68
C PHE A 263 -5.79 12.70 -1.14
N ASP A 264 -4.76 11.97 -0.78
CA ASP A 264 -4.61 10.53 -0.96
C ASP A 264 -4.24 9.91 0.37
N THR A 265 -4.85 8.80 0.76
CA THR A 265 -4.65 8.30 2.11
C THR A 265 -3.39 7.47 2.26
N ASP A 266 -3.02 6.65 1.29
CA ASP A 266 -1.85 5.74 1.33
C ASP A 266 -1.63 5.18 2.76
N MET A 267 -2.72 4.83 3.43
CA MET A 267 -2.74 4.54 4.86
C MET A 267 -2.49 3.05 5.12
N ILE A 268 -1.33 2.71 5.66
CA ILE A 268 -1.12 1.38 6.22
C ILE A 268 -1.83 1.30 7.57
N GLY A 269 -3.01 0.77 7.52
CA GLY A 269 -3.98 0.76 8.62
C GLY A 269 -3.85 -0.45 9.53
N PRO A 270 -4.88 -0.69 10.35
CA PRO A 270 -4.95 -1.87 11.19
C PRO A 270 -4.72 -3.17 10.42
N PHE A 271 -4.15 -4.16 11.10
CA PHE A 271 -3.72 -5.43 10.51
C PHE A 271 -2.63 -5.30 9.42
N GLY A 272 -2.10 -4.09 9.17
CA GLY A 272 -1.09 -3.81 8.18
C GLY A 272 -1.61 -3.71 6.75
N TYR A 273 -2.92 -3.59 6.53
CA TYR A 273 -3.50 -3.42 5.20
C TYR A 273 -3.62 -1.96 4.80
N CYS A 274 -3.29 -1.70 3.55
CA CYS A 274 -3.40 -0.38 2.96
C CYS A 274 -4.87 -0.02 2.70
N CYS A 275 -5.25 1.20 3.09
CA CYS A 275 -6.36 1.90 2.51
C CYS A 275 -5.80 3.00 1.61
N ASP A 276 -6.09 2.87 0.33
CA ASP A 276 -5.74 3.82 -0.69
C ASP A 276 -7.02 4.44 -1.25
N LEU A 277 -7.32 5.61 -0.76
CA LEU A 277 -8.57 6.33 -1.01
C LEU A 277 -8.27 7.80 -1.24
N SER A 278 -8.60 8.31 -2.40
CA SER A 278 -8.49 9.74 -2.66
C SER A 278 -9.84 10.42 -2.78
N ARG A 279 -9.92 11.61 -2.19
CA ARG A 279 -11.05 12.53 -2.36
C ARG A 279 -10.55 13.95 -2.57
N THR A 280 -11.36 14.73 -3.25
CA THR A 280 -11.18 16.19 -3.35
C THR A 280 -12.42 16.87 -2.78
N LEU A 281 -12.24 17.62 -1.72
CA LEU A 281 -13.28 18.38 -1.01
C LEU A 281 -13.25 19.83 -1.43
N HIS A 282 -14.34 20.56 -1.21
CA HIS A 282 -14.41 22.00 -1.45
C HIS A 282 -14.53 22.78 -0.14
N CYS A 283 -13.63 23.72 0.11
CA CYS A 283 -13.64 24.54 1.31
C CYS A 283 -14.73 25.62 1.23
N GLY A 284 -15.85 25.42 1.95
CA GLY A 284 -16.93 26.42 2.05
C GLY A 284 -16.51 27.75 2.70
N PRO A 285 -17.38 28.78 2.80
CA PRO A 285 -18.81 28.77 2.48
C PRO A 285 -19.14 29.21 1.05
N VAL A 286 -18.18 29.65 0.24
CA VAL A 286 -18.46 30.05 -1.16
C VAL A 286 -18.88 28.86 -2.02
N ALA A 287 -19.66 29.10 -3.07
CA ALA A 287 -20.02 28.04 -4.00
C ALA A 287 -18.84 27.63 -4.89
N PRO A 288 -18.71 26.35 -5.25
CA PRO A 288 -17.74 25.95 -6.26
C PRO A 288 -17.93 26.70 -7.58
N THR A 289 -16.85 27.01 -8.24
CA THR A 289 -16.88 27.59 -9.60
C THR A 289 -17.31 26.53 -10.62
N GLN A 290 -17.77 26.98 -11.78
CA GLN A 290 -18.13 26.06 -12.88
C GLN A 290 -16.89 25.27 -13.34
N ALA A 291 -15.73 25.86 -13.39
CA ALA A 291 -14.47 25.18 -13.76
C ALA A 291 -14.12 24.04 -12.78
N GLN A 292 -14.30 24.25 -11.47
CA GLN A 292 -14.09 23.22 -10.46
C GLN A 292 -15.09 22.06 -10.62
N ARG A 293 -16.36 22.36 -10.86
CA ARG A 293 -17.40 21.33 -11.12
C ARG A 293 -17.10 20.53 -12.38
N ASP A 294 -16.75 21.19 -13.47
CA ASP A 294 -16.44 20.54 -14.75
C ASP A 294 -15.25 19.62 -14.62
N LEU A 295 -14.21 20.04 -13.89
CA LEU A 295 -13.02 19.25 -13.63
C LEU A 295 -13.34 18.03 -12.75
N TYR A 296 -14.08 18.25 -11.66
CA TYR A 296 -14.50 17.20 -10.74
C TYR A 296 -15.39 16.16 -11.42
N LYS A 297 -16.41 16.62 -12.15
CA LYS A 297 -17.31 15.75 -12.90
C LYS A 297 -16.56 14.88 -13.90
N ARG A 298 -15.58 15.44 -14.59
CA ARG A 298 -14.74 14.71 -15.55
C ARG A 298 -13.90 13.61 -14.86
N SER A 299 -13.31 13.92 -13.71
CA SER A 299 -12.57 12.95 -12.91
C SER A 299 -13.49 11.86 -12.36
N TYR A 300 -14.66 12.24 -11.86
CA TYR A 300 -15.68 11.31 -11.40
C TYR A 300 -16.17 10.36 -12.50
N ASP A 301 -16.46 10.87 -13.70
CA ASP A 301 -16.87 10.06 -14.84
C ASP A 301 -15.76 9.07 -15.26
N GLU A 302 -14.49 9.46 -15.14
CA GLU A 302 -13.34 8.58 -15.38
C GLU A 302 -13.31 7.43 -14.38
N ILE A 303 -13.48 7.69 -13.09
CA ILE A 303 -13.57 6.65 -12.05
C ILE A 303 -14.69 5.65 -12.38
N LEU A 304 -15.90 6.13 -12.66
CA LEU A 304 -17.02 5.26 -12.98
C LEU A 304 -16.77 4.41 -14.23
N ALA A 305 -16.27 5.02 -15.30
CA ALA A 305 -15.98 4.34 -16.55
C ALA A 305 -14.90 3.27 -16.40
N ASN A 306 -13.80 3.58 -15.70
CA ASN A 306 -12.68 2.66 -15.50
C ASN A 306 -13.07 1.52 -14.53
N THR A 307 -13.82 1.81 -13.46
CA THR A 307 -14.35 0.79 -12.54
C THR A 307 -15.25 -0.22 -13.27
N ALA A 308 -16.07 0.24 -14.20
CA ALA A 308 -16.93 -0.64 -15.00
C ALA A 308 -16.18 -1.60 -15.92
N LEU A 309 -14.89 -1.38 -16.16
CA LEU A 309 -14.03 -2.29 -16.93
C LEU A 309 -13.57 -3.50 -16.11
N LEU A 310 -13.60 -3.43 -14.79
CA LEU A 310 -13.03 -4.45 -13.92
C LEU A 310 -13.87 -5.74 -13.93
N LYS A 311 -13.20 -6.86 -14.16
CA LYS A 311 -13.78 -8.20 -14.15
C LYS A 311 -12.69 -9.26 -14.09
N ALA A 312 -12.92 -10.37 -13.38
CA ALA A 312 -12.03 -11.53 -13.41
C ALA A 312 -11.85 -12.07 -14.84
N GLY A 313 -10.62 -12.47 -15.20
CA GLY A 313 -10.24 -12.96 -16.53
C GLY A 313 -10.03 -11.85 -17.56
N ARG A 314 -10.14 -10.58 -17.19
CA ARG A 314 -9.85 -9.48 -18.10
C ARG A 314 -8.36 -9.23 -18.20
N SER A 315 -7.85 -9.14 -19.41
CA SER A 315 -6.41 -8.89 -19.61
C SER A 315 -6.03 -7.44 -19.27
N PHE A 316 -4.81 -7.24 -18.77
CA PHE A 316 -4.27 -5.91 -18.47
C PHE A 316 -4.22 -5.01 -19.72
N ARG A 317 -3.96 -5.63 -20.89
CA ARG A 317 -3.97 -4.96 -22.19
C ARG A 317 -5.35 -4.40 -22.52
N GLU A 318 -6.41 -5.20 -22.39
CA GLU A 318 -7.79 -4.76 -22.64
C GLU A 318 -8.21 -3.63 -21.70
N LEU A 319 -7.83 -3.72 -20.42
CA LEU A 319 -8.09 -2.66 -19.43
C LEU A 319 -7.40 -1.35 -19.84
N SER A 320 -6.13 -1.43 -20.21
CA SER A 320 -5.36 -0.26 -20.66
C SER A 320 -5.94 0.34 -21.95
N GLU A 321 -6.30 -0.50 -22.94
CA GLU A 321 -6.82 -0.06 -24.24
C GLU A 321 -8.21 0.58 -24.13
N GLN A 322 -9.08 0.06 -23.24
CA GLN A 322 -10.44 0.54 -23.04
C GLN A 322 -10.55 1.61 -21.95
N GLY A 323 -9.47 1.85 -21.21
CA GLY A 323 -9.41 2.89 -20.19
C GLY A 323 -9.70 4.28 -20.75
N THR A 324 -10.26 5.13 -19.92
CA THR A 324 -10.67 6.49 -20.31
C THR A 324 -9.48 7.30 -20.84
N VAL A 325 -9.66 7.95 -21.97
CA VAL A 325 -8.67 8.85 -22.58
C VAL A 325 -9.08 10.30 -22.32
N GLN A 326 -8.27 11.02 -21.57
CA GLN A 326 -8.46 12.42 -21.33
C GLN A 326 -7.81 13.30 -22.42
N PRO A 327 -8.38 14.51 -22.73
CA PRO A 327 -7.75 15.46 -23.62
C PRO A 327 -6.32 15.84 -23.18
N GLU A 328 -5.44 16.05 -24.15
CA GLU A 328 -4.00 16.34 -23.90
C GLU A 328 -3.71 17.60 -23.08
N ARG A 329 -4.68 18.52 -22.96
CA ARG A 329 -4.54 19.69 -22.10
C ARG A 329 -4.54 19.35 -20.59
N PHE A 330 -4.99 18.14 -20.21
CA PHE A 330 -4.98 17.71 -18.83
C PHE A 330 -3.73 16.89 -18.49
N GLN A 331 -3.15 17.19 -17.37
CA GLN A 331 -2.28 16.26 -16.66
C GLN A 331 -3.16 15.13 -16.13
N ARG A 332 -2.64 13.92 -16.16
CA ARG A 332 -3.30 12.72 -15.66
C ARG A 332 -2.43 12.00 -14.63
N TYR A 333 -2.99 11.08 -13.91
CA TYR A 333 -2.24 10.23 -13.00
C TYR A 333 -1.20 9.35 -13.73
N SER A 334 -0.33 8.71 -12.99
CA SER A 334 0.80 7.93 -13.54
C SER A 334 0.40 6.56 -14.06
N SER A 335 -0.73 6.01 -13.58
CA SER A 335 -1.34 4.74 -13.97
C SER A 335 -2.84 4.87 -14.09
N LEU A 336 -3.46 3.92 -14.80
CA LEU A 336 -4.91 3.81 -14.92
C LEU A 336 -5.51 3.22 -13.63
N MET A 337 -4.83 2.19 -13.10
CA MET A 337 -5.18 1.49 -11.87
C MET A 337 -4.01 0.62 -11.41
N HIS A 338 -3.97 0.25 -10.14
CA HIS A 338 -3.03 -0.72 -9.58
C HIS A 338 -3.70 -1.59 -8.53
N ALA A 339 -3.08 -2.72 -8.19
CA ALA A 339 -3.56 -3.52 -7.07
C ALA A 339 -3.03 -2.95 -5.74
N VAL A 340 -3.73 -3.32 -4.67
CA VAL A 340 -3.41 -2.92 -3.30
C VAL A 340 -3.63 -4.09 -2.33
N GLY A 341 -2.87 -4.09 -1.27
CA GLY A 341 -2.95 -5.07 -0.19
C GLY A 341 -2.29 -4.55 1.07
N LEU A 342 -1.07 -5.01 1.42
CA LEU A 342 -0.29 -4.43 2.50
C LEU A 342 0.41 -3.12 2.10
N CYS A 343 0.47 -2.82 0.84
CA CYS A 343 0.96 -1.59 0.21
C CYS A 343 0.39 -1.55 -1.22
N ASP A 344 0.88 -0.63 -2.07
CA ASP A 344 0.71 -0.75 -3.51
C ASP A 344 1.34 -2.05 -4.00
N GLU A 345 0.59 -2.80 -4.80
CA GLU A 345 0.98 -4.15 -5.23
C GLU A 345 0.80 -4.34 -6.74
N TYR A 346 1.41 -5.40 -7.26
CA TYR A 346 1.15 -5.89 -8.61
C TYR A 346 -0.29 -6.44 -8.73
N PRO A 347 -0.99 -6.20 -9.86
CA PRO A 347 -0.53 -5.50 -11.06
C PRO A 347 -0.71 -3.98 -11.00
N ARG A 348 0.12 -3.26 -11.77
CA ARG A 348 -0.08 -1.85 -12.09
C ARG A 348 -0.34 -1.68 -13.58
N ILE A 349 -1.50 -1.17 -13.94
CA ILE A 349 -1.97 -1.07 -15.32
C ILE A 349 -1.79 0.35 -15.84
N PRO A 350 -0.94 0.57 -16.84
CA PRO A 350 -0.72 1.91 -17.39
C PRO A 350 -1.87 2.35 -18.29
N PHE A 351 -1.97 3.63 -18.55
CA PHE A 351 -2.80 4.14 -19.64
C PHE A 351 -2.31 3.62 -21.00
N TRP A 352 -3.20 3.45 -21.97
CA TRP A 352 -2.87 2.92 -23.31
C TRP A 352 -1.73 3.68 -24.01
N LYS A 353 -1.68 5.00 -23.84
CA LYS A 353 -0.59 5.85 -24.35
C LYS A 353 0.81 5.41 -23.87
N ASP A 354 0.89 4.83 -22.68
CA ASP A 354 2.14 4.39 -22.06
C ASP A 354 2.39 2.87 -22.21
N TRP A 355 1.46 2.14 -22.84
CA TRP A 355 1.50 0.67 -22.89
C TRP A 355 2.81 0.12 -23.44
N ASN A 356 3.32 0.69 -24.53
CA ASN A 356 4.54 0.20 -25.18
C ASN A 356 5.80 0.31 -24.29
N ASN A 357 5.77 1.20 -23.28
CA ASN A 357 6.92 1.45 -22.39
C ASN A 357 6.73 0.84 -21.01
N LYS A 358 5.49 0.67 -20.54
CA LYS A 358 5.17 0.29 -19.16
C LYS A 358 4.24 -0.93 -19.07
N GLY A 359 3.59 -1.29 -20.18
CA GLY A 359 2.64 -2.40 -20.21
C GLY A 359 3.33 -3.77 -20.15
N TYR A 360 2.61 -4.72 -19.61
CA TYR A 360 2.97 -6.13 -19.57
C TYR A 360 1.69 -6.97 -19.61
N ASP A 361 1.78 -8.21 -20.07
CA ASP A 361 0.63 -9.09 -20.18
C ASP A 361 0.31 -9.76 -18.84
N GLY A 362 -0.95 -10.04 -18.63
CA GLY A 362 -1.52 -10.68 -17.47
C GLY A 362 -3.04 -10.52 -17.47
N GLU A 363 -3.68 -11.14 -16.50
CA GLU A 363 -5.15 -11.10 -16.34
C GLU A 363 -5.50 -10.82 -14.89
N LEU A 364 -6.66 -10.16 -14.66
CA LEU A 364 -7.21 -9.97 -13.33
C LEU A 364 -7.74 -11.30 -12.78
N GLU A 365 -7.36 -11.62 -11.56
CA GLU A 365 -7.87 -12.78 -10.83
C GLU A 365 -8.97 -12.37 -9.84
N ALA A 366 -9.95 -13.23 -9.62
CA ALA A 366 -10.89 -13.04 -8.50
C ALA A 366 -10.12 -13.09 -7.17
N GLY A 367 -10.45 -12.19 -6.24
CA GLY A 367 -9.72 -11.97 -5.00
C GLY A 367 -8.67 -10.87 -5.08
N THR A 368 -8.39 -10.31 -6.27
CA THR A 368 -7.56 -9.11 -6.40
C THR A 368 -8.34 -7.87 -5.95
N VAL A 369 -7.69 -6.96 -5.22
CA VAL A 369 -8.22 -5.62 -4.91
C VAL A 369 -7.47 -4.60 -5.73
N MET A 370 -8.20 -3.76 -6.46
CA MET A 370 -7.67 -2.74 -7.35
C MET A 370 -8.02 -1.34 -6.85
N CYS A 371 -7.07 -0.44 -6.90
CA CYS A 371 -7.28 1.00 -6.82
C CYS A 371 -7.56 1.54 -8.22
N VAL A 372 -8.71 2.19 -8.40
CA VAL A 372 -9.09 2.86 -9.65
C VAL A 372 -8.95 4.35 -9.43
N GLU A 373 -8.01 4.97 -10.14
CA GLU A 373 -7.53 6.31 -9.87
C GLU A 373 -7.84 7.30 -11.00
N SER A 374 -8.11 8.54 -10.64
CA SER A 374 -8.15 9.67 -11.56
C SER A 374 -7.47 10.88 -10.92
N TYR A 375 -6.54 11.49 -11.64
CA TYR A 375 -6.07 12.84 -11.39
C TYR A 375 -6.21 13.67 -12.66
N LEU A 376 -6.85 14.82 -12.54
CA LEU A 376 -6.97 15.79 -13.62
C LEU A 376 -6.63 17.19 -13.13
N GLY A 377 -5.73 17.86 -13.85
CA GLY A 377 -5.41 19.28 -13.70
C GLY A 377 -4.98 19.81 -15.06
N GLU A 378 -5.44 20.99 -15.47
CA GLU A 378 -5.00 21.56 -16.76
C GLU A 378 -3.53 21.98 -16.67
N TYR A 379 -2.77 21.78 -17.76
CA TYR A 379 -1.41 22.34 -17.85
C TYR A 379 -1.45 23.85 -17.75
N GLY A 380 -0.76 24.40 -16.74
CA GLY A 380 -0.79 25.83 -16.41
C GLY A 380 -2.06 26.30 -15.69
N GLY A 381 -2.97 25.41 -15.37
CA GLY A 381 -4.12 25.67 -14.51
C GLY A 381 -3.75 25.78 -13.03
N CYS A 382 -4.66 26.32 -12.24
CA CYS A 382 -4.42 26.58 -10.81
C CYS A 382 -4.78 25.40 -9.90
N GLU A 383 -5.75 24.57 -10.30
CA GLU A 383 -6.28 23.51 -9.43
C GLU A 383 -6.39 22.17 -10.17
N GLY A 384 -6.40 21.10 -9.41
CA GLY A 384 -6.57 19.74 -9.86
C GLY A 384 -7.50 18.93 -8.94
N VAL A 385 -8.02 17.84 -9.47
CA VAL A 385 -8.91 16.90 -8.75
C VAL A 385 -8.26 15.53 -8.74
N LYS A 386 -8.15 14.93 -7.56
CA LYS A 386 -7.74 13.52 -7.35
C LYS A 386 -8.89 12.76 -6.72
N LEU A 387 -9.28 11.66 -7.33
CA LEU A 387 -10.31 10.73 -6.85
C LEU A 387 -9.82 9.30 -7.00
N GLU A 388 -10.28 8.42 -6.11
CA GLU A 388 -9.89 7.01 -6.11
C GLU A 388 -10.87 6.14 -5.34
N GLU A 389 -11.02 4.88 -5.77
CA GLU A 389 -11.80 3.85 -5.13
C GLU A 389 -11.04 2.53 -5.07
N GLN A 390 -11.14 1.81 -3.93
CA GLN A 390 -10.69 0.43 -3.83
C GLN A 390 -11.81 -0.54 -4.20
N VAL A 391 -11.52 -1.47 -5.12
CA VAL A 391 -12.49 -2.36 -5.74
C VAL A 391 -12.01 -3.80 -5.68
N LEU A 392 -12.77 -4.67 -5.03
CA LEU A 392 -12.55 -6.12 -5.01
C LEU A 392 -13.10 -6.75 -6.29
N ILE A 393 -12.27 -7.54 -6.96
CA ILE A 393 -12.67 -8.39 -8.07
C ILE A 393 -13.25 -9.69 -7.49
N THR A 394 -14.46 -10.02 -7.85
CA THR A 394 -15.12 -11.26 -7.43
C THR A 394 -15.31 -12.21 -8.61
N THR A 395 -15.72 -13.44 -8.35
CA THR A 395 -16.07 -14.41 -9.41
C THR A 395 -17.29 -13.99 -10.23
N GLU A 396 -18.18 -13.17 -9.65
CA GLU A 396 -19.46 -12.77 -10.27
C GLU A 396 -19.45 -11.33 -10.78
N GLY A 397 -18.45 -10.53 -10.40
CA GLY A 397 -18.37 -9.11 -10.78
C GLY A 397 -17.33 -8.36 -9.95
N ILE A 398 -17.75 -7.25 -9.38
CA ILE A 398 -16.94 -6.40 -8.52
C ILE A 398 -17.68 -5.98 -7.27
N GLU A 399 -16.94 -5.62 -6.22
CA GLU A 399 -17.46 -4.94 -5.04
C GLU A 399 -16.59 -3.71 -4.75
N ILE A 400 -17.21 -2.53 -4.64
CA ILE A 400 -16.52 -1.31 -4.22
C ILE A 400 -16.38 -1.37 -2.69
N LEU A 401 -15.16 -1.42 -2.20
CA LEU A 401 -14.87 -1.54 -0.76
C LEU A 401 -14.96 -0.20 -0.04
N THR A 402 -14.55 0.89 -0.70
CA THR A 402 -14.62 2.25 -0.18
C THR A 402 -16.05 2.78 -0.23
N GLN A 403 -16.50 3.42 0.85
CA GLN A 403 -17.88 3.88 1.01
C GLN A 403 -17.98 5.39 1.24
N TYR A 404 -16.86 6.09 1.47
CA TYR A 404 -16.88 7.53 1.70
C TYR A 404 -17.39 8.27 0.45
N PRO A 405 -18.44 9.12 0.56
CA PRO A 405 -19.09 9.73 -0.60
C PRO A 405 -18.16 10.69 -1.35
N PHE A 406 -18.46 10.88 -2.62
CA PHE A 406 -17.91 11.97 -3.41
C PHE A 406 -18.54 13.31 -2.99
N GLU A 407 -17.87 14.44 -3.31
CA GLU A 407 -18.33 15.77 -2.90
C GLU A 407 -19.53 16.26 -3.75
N ASP A 408 -20.73 16.16 -3.19
CA ASP A 408 -21.99 16.52 -3.84
C ASP A 408 -22.00 17.96 -4.38
N ARG A 409 -21.36 18.90 -3.67
CA ARG A 409 -21.30 20.32 -4.08
C ARG A 409 -20.54 20.53 -5.38
N LEU A 410 -19.64 19.60 -5.72
CA LEU A 410 -18.85 19.60 -6.94
C LEU A 410 -19.54 18.82 -8.08
N LEU A 411 -20.50 17.96 -7.76
CA LEU A 411 -21.29 17.19 -8.72
C LEU A 411 -22.64 17.87 -9.09
N ALA A 412 -23.09 18.84 -8.28
CA ALA A 412 -24.38 19.53 -8.41
C ALA A 412 -24.44 20.52 -9.61
#